data_4645950593571d65be21bc3e515d509c
#
_entry.id   4645950593571d65be21bc3e515d509c
#
_cell.length_a   1.000
_cell.length_b   1.000
_cell.length_c   1.000
_cell.angle_alpha   90.00
_cell.angle_beta   90.00
_cell.angle_gamma   90.00
#
_symmetry.space_group_name_H-M   'P 1'
#
loop_
_entity.id
_entity.type
_entity.pdbx_description
1 polymer ?
#
loop_
_entity_poly.entity_id
_entity_poly.type
_entity_poly.pdbx_seq_one_letter_code
_entity_poly.pdbx_strand_id
1 'polypeptide(L)'
;MFLTETHIQVRDMTRQFADNVIRPLAEDLDRDSRFPAEIYDQMAELGLFGICVPEEMGGPGFDTITYALVMEELSRGYASIADQCGLLELVTTLLVRHGTADQQGKWLADLLAAKLRPAYCITEPEAGTDVSGIRTTAVRDGDSWVLNGGKIWIHNAPVADLGFVLARTDPEAGHRGMSIFVVDLHAAGVTRGPKEIKMGQRASQVGPLSFDDVRLPADALLGIEGRGFHMMMSVLDKGRVGIAALAVGIGQAGLEAATDYAQQRKQFGKQIADFQGVQWLLADIAKDVEAARLLVHSAAYKIDAGLDATKACSMAKCFAGDMAVQRSSDAVQVFGGSGYIRGFEVERLYRDAKITQIYEGTNQIQRMIIARELLAKGAAA
;
A
#
# COMPACT_ATOMS: atom_id res chain seq x y z
N MET A 1 21.94 9.98 -2.69
CA MET A 1 22.02 8.73 -1.91
C MET A 1 22.49 7.65 -2.86
N PHE A 2 23.50 6.88 -2.48
CA PHE A 2 24.01 5.82 -3.35
C PHE A 2 23.36 4.50 -2.95
N LEU A 3 22.77 3.80 -3.92
CA LEU A 3 22.26 2.45 -3.73
C LEU A 3 23.44 1.49 -3.58
N THR A 4 23.32 0.52 -2.68
CA THR A 4 24.26 -0.57 -2.53
C THR A 4 24.12 -1.58 -3.68
N GLU A 5 25.06 -2.50 -3.81
CA GLU A 5 24.96 -3.59 -4.78
C GLU A 5 23.72 -4.46 -4.53
N THR A 6 23.40 -4.76 -3.27
CA THR A 6 22.19 -5.50 -2.88
C THR A 6 20.91 -4.77 -3.31
N HIS A 7 20.82 -3.45 -3.09
CA HIS A 7 19.69 -2.63 -3.57
C HIS A 7 19.50 -2.76 -5.08
N ILE A 8 20.60 -2.70 -5.84
CA ILE A 8 20.58 -2.80 -7.31
C ILE A 8 20.13 -4.20 -7.73
N GLN A 9 20.67 -5.26 -7.12
CA GLN A 9 20.33 -6.64 -7.44
C GLN A 9 18.85 -6.94 -7.17
N VAL A 10 18.31 -6.55 -6.01
CA VAL A 10 16.89 -6.76 -5.68
C VAL A 10 15.99 -5.95 -6.60
N ARG A 11 16.31 -4.68 -6.87
CA ARG A 11 15.59 -3.85 -7.82
C ARG A 11 15.55 -4.50 -9.21
N ASP A 12 16.69 -4.93 -9.73
CA ASP A 12 16.80 -5.48 -11.08
C ASP A 12 16.08 -6.84 -11.20
N MET A 13 16.13 -7.67 -10.15
CA MET A 13 15.34 -8.90 -10.07
C MET A 13 13.84 -8.60 -10.09
N THR A 14 13.39 -7.63 -9.28
CA THR A 14 11.98 -7.23 -9.22
C THR A 14 11.52 -6.62 -10.55
N ARG A 15 12.38 -5.82 -11.21
CA ARG A 15 12.12 -5.26 -12.54
C ARG A 15 11.91 -6.36 -13.57
N GLN A 16 12.77 -7.36 -13.61
CA GLN A 16 12.63 -8.50 -14.51
C GLN A 16 11.33 -9.27 -14.25
N PHE A 17 10.97 -9.48 -13.00
CA PHE A 17 9.69 -10.09 -12.63
C PHE A 17 8.49 -9.23 -13.09
N ALA A 18 8.56 -7.93 -12.89
CA ALA A 18 7.52 -6.99 -13.34
C ALA A 18 7.35 -7.00 -14.86
N ASP A 19 8.45 -6.99 -15.62
CA ASP A 19 8.40 -6.96 -17.08
C ASP A 19 7.95 -8.28 -17.69
N ASN A 20 8.42 -9.41 -17.15
CA ASN A 20 8.20 -10.73 -17.76
C ASN A 20 6.92 -11.42 -17.28
N VAL A 21 6.44 -11.11 -16.08
CA VAL A 21 5.29 -11.80 -15.46
C VAL A 21 4.11 -10.87 -15.23
N ILE A 22 4.34 -9.67 -14.64
CA ILE A 22 3.25 -8.80 -14.22
C ILE A 22 2.65 -8.01 -15.39
N ARG A 23 3.47 -7.29 -16.15
CA ARG A 23 3.01 -6.42 -17.27
C ARG A 23 2.17 -7.17 -18.32
N PRO A 24 2.54 -8.38 -18.74
CA PRO A 24 1.75 -9.13 -19.73
C PRO A 24 0.34 -9.48 -19.27
N LEU A 25 0.12 -9.60 -17.95
CA LEU A 25 -1.18 -9.97 -17.36
C LEU A 25 -2.00 -8.77 -16.87
N ALA A 26 -1.41 -7.59 -16.81
CA ALA A 26 -1.98 -6.42 -16.14
C ALA A 26 -3.31 -5.97 -16.76
N GLU A 27 -3.45 -5.99 -18.09
CA GLU A 27 -4.68 -5.59 -18.79
C GLU A 27 -5.84 -6.56 -18.48
N ASP A 28 -5.59 -7.86 -18.55
CA ASP A 28 -6.60 -8.88 -18.25
C ASP A 28 -7.02 -8.85 -16.78
N LEU A 29 -6.05 -8.71 -15.87
CA LEU A 29 -6.30 -8.59 -14.45
C LEU A 29 -7.16 -7.36 -14.10
N ASP A 30 -6.89 -6.21 -14.74
CA ASP A 30 -7.67 -4.98 -14.55
C ASP A 30 -9.08 -5.13 -15.13
N ARG A 31 -9.20 -5.63 -16.38
CA ARG A 31 -10.48 -5.81 -17.05
C ARG A 31 -11.42 -6.70 -16.24
N ASP A 32 -10.92 -7.84 -15.77
CA ASP A 32 -11.72 -8.87 -15.11
C ASP A 32 -11.83 -8.64 -13.60
N SER A 33 -11.12 -7.64 -13.07
CA SER A 33 -11.01 -7.36 -11.62
C SER A 33 -10.69 -8.64 -10.84
N ARG A 34 -9.76 -9.45 -11.36
CA ARG A 34 -9.41 -10.77 -10.85
C ARG A 34 -8.25 -10.67 -9.86
N PHE A 35 -8.36 -11.37 -8.74
CA PHE A 35 -7.23 -11.51 -7.82
C PHE A 35 -6.11 -12.31 -8.50
N PRO A 36 -4.86 -11.83 -8.46
CA PRO A 36 -3.73 -12.43 -9.19
C PRO A 36 -3.05 -13.53 -8.38
N ALA A 37 -3.76 -14.63 -8.07
CA ALA A 37 -3.26 -15.68 -7.18
C ALA A 37 -1.91 -16.25 -7.65
N GLU A 38 -1.76 -16.48 -8.95
CA GLU A 38 -0.54 -17.01 -9.55
C GLU A 38 0.68 -16.08 -9.43
N ILE A 39 0.46 -14.75 -9.42
CA ILE A 39 1.52 -13.76 -9.19
C ILE A 39 1.81 -13.67 -7.69
N TYR A 40 0.78 -13.72 -6.85
CA TYR A 40 0.89 -13.66 -5.40
C TYR A 40 1.77 -14.80 -4.86
N ASP A 41 1.57 -16.03 -5.35
CA ASP A 41 2.38 -17.18 -4.97
C ASP A 41 3.85 -17.03 -5.41
N GLN A 42 4.08 -16.56 -6.65
CA GLN A 42 5.44 -16.29 -7.15
C GLN A 42 6.15 -15.15 -6.36
N MET A 43 5.40 -14.14 -5.89
CA MET A 43 5.98 -13.10 -5.02
C MET A 43 6.49 -13.68 -3.71
N ALA A 44 5.77 -14.64 -3.11
CA ALA A 44 6.24 -15.34 -1.91
C ALA A 44 7.51 -16.16 -2.19
N GLU A 45 7.55 -16.90 -3.29
CA GLU A 45 8.73 -17.68 -3.71
C GLU A 45 9.96 -16.81 -3.93
N LEU A 46 9.78 -15.58 -4.41
CA LEU A 46 10.85 -14.59 -4.60
C LEU A 46 11.21 -13.80 -3.33
N GLY A 47 10.56 -14.06 -2.19
CA GLY A 47 10.79 -13.34 -0.93
C GLY A 47 10.32 -11.87 -0.97
N LEU A 48 9.31 -11.55 -1.78
CA LEU A 48 8.76 -10.20 -1.92
C LEU A 48 7.65 -9.90 -0.91
N PHE A 49 7.48 -10.74 0.12
CA PHE A 49 6.58 -10.50 1.25
C PHE A 49 7.37 -10.35 2.55
N GLY A 50 7.00 -9.33 3.34
CA GLY A 50 7.69 -9.03 4.59
C GLY A 50 9.17 -8.69 4.38
N ILE A 51 9.47 -7.84 3.42
CA ILE A 51 10.83 -7.49 2.98
C ILE A 51 11.72 -7.05 4.14
N CYS A 52 11.16 -6.32 5.11
CA CYS A 52 11.87 -5.88 6.29
C CYS A 52 11.70 -6.79 7.51
N VAL A 53 11.12 -7.98 7.36
CA VAL A 53 11.06 -8.98 8.44
C VAL A 53 12.47 -9.53 8.67
N PRO A 54 12.98 -9.56 9.92
CA PRO A 54 14.31 -10.06 10.24
C PRO A 54 14.56 -11.50 9.79
N GLU A 55 15.79 -11.82 9.41
CA GLU A 55 16.18 -13.18 8.97
C GLU A 55 15.92 -14.24 10.06
N GLU A 56 16.17 -13.91 11.32
CA GLU A 56 15.90 -14.80 12.46
C GLU A 56 14.41 -15.10 12.66
N MET A 57 13.52 -14.33 12.03
CA MET A 57 12.07 -14.54 12.01
C MET A 57 11.58 -15.13 10.68
N GLY A 58 12.48 -15.53 9.79
CA GLY A 58 12.18 -16.16 8.50
C GLY A 58 11.92 -15.18 7.35
N GLY A 59 12.15 -13.89 7.54
CA GLY A 59 12.07 -12.89 6.47
C GLY A 59 13.41 -12.71 5.75
N PRO A 60 13.46 -11.87 4.71
CA PRO A 60 14.69 -11.60 3.96
C PRO A 60 15.61 -10.57 4.65
N GLY A 61 15.18 -9.87 5.69
CA GLY A 61 16.00 -8.98 6.51
C GLY A 61 16.47 -7.69 5.81
N PHE A 62 15.80 -7.27 4.73
CA PHE A 62 16.19 -6.07 4.00
C PHE A 62 15.70 -4.78 4.68
N ASP A 63 16.26 -3.66 4.23
CA ASP A 63 15.95 -2.33 4.73
C ASP A 63 14.71 -1.69 4.03
N THR A 64 14.27 -0.55 4.54
CA THR A 64 13.13 0.19 3.98
C THR A 64 13.41 0.77 2.60
N ILE A 65 14.68 1.01 2.25
CA ILE A 65 15.07 1.42 0.89
C ILE A 65 14.82 0.28 -0.09
N THR A 66 15.23 -0.93 0.23
CA THR A 66 14.94 -2.13 -0.58
C THR A 66 13.44 -2.31 -0.76
N TYR A 67 12.65 -2.17 0.31
CA TYR A 67 11.19 -2.21 0.23
C TYR A 67 10.63 -1.16 -0.74
N ALA A 68 11.11 0.08 -0.68
CA ALA A 68 10.68 1.13 -1.60
C ALA A 68 11.01 0.82 -3.06
N LEU A 69 12.20 0.28 -3.34
CA LEU A 69 12.61 -0.14 -4.68
C LEU A 69 11.72 -1.27 -5.23
N VAL A 70 11.41 -2.26 -4.39
CA VAL A 70 10.49 -3.35 -4.75
C VAL A 70 9.10 -2.81 -5.06
N MET A 71 8.55 -1.95 -4.21
CA MET A 71 7.23 -1.33 -4.41
C MET A 71 7.17 -0.52 -5.71
N GLU A 72 8.22 0.24 -6.04
CA GLU A 72 8.32 1.00 -7.29
C GLU A 72 8.27 0.07 -8.50
N GLU A 73 9.11 -0.97 -8.54
CA GLU A 73 9.21 -1.87 -9.70
C GLU A 73 7.96 -2.74 -9.88
N LEU A 74 7.38 -3.27 -8.80
CA LEU A 74 6.10 -3.99 -8.86
C LEU A 74 4.98 -3.09 -9.40
N SER A 75 4.92 -1.84 -8.93
CA SER A 75 3.91 -0.87 -9.36
C SER A 75 4.11 -0.43 -10.80
N ARG A 76 5.37 -0.31 -11.27
CA ARG A 76 5.69 -0.07 -12.67
C ARG A 76 5.15 -1.20 -13.57
N GLY A 77 5.11 -2.43 -13.08
CA GLY A 77 4.44 -3.54 -13.72
C GLY A 77 2.91 -3.42 -13.67
N TYR A 78 2.35 -3.35 -12.45
CA TYR A 78 0.93 -3.11 -12.18
C TYR A 78 0.72 -2.74 -10.70
N ALA A 79 0.14 -1.58 -10.43
CA ALA A 79 -0.02 -1.04 -9.09
C ALA A 79 -0.78 -1.98 -8.12
N SER A 80 -1.75 -2.76 -8.61
CA SER A 80 -2.47 -3.76 -7.80
C SER A 80 -1.57 -4.84 -7.21
N ILE A 81 -0.45 -5.15 -7.85
CA ILE A 81 0.51 -6.16 -7.37
C ILE A 81 1.39 -5.55 -6.27
N ALA A 82 1.86 -4.33 -6.47
CA ALA A 82 2.59 -3.60 -5.43
C ALA A 82 1.75 -3.43 -4.16
N ASP A 83 0.44 -3.17 -4.30
CA ASP A 83 -0.49 -3.03 -3.18
C ASP A 83 -0.56 -4.29 -2.31
N GLN A 84 -0.43 -5.51 -2.90
CA GLN A 84 -0.32 -6.77 -2.16
C GLN A 84 0.97 -6.85 -1.33
N CYS A 85 2.10 -6.48 -1.92
CA CYS A 85 3.39 -6.39 -1.22
C CYS A 85 3.31 -5.40 -0.04
N GLY A 86 2.72 -4.22 -0.27
CA GLY A 86 2.54 -3.18 0.74
C GLY A 86 1.69 -3.65 1.93
N LEU A 87 0.59 -4.37 1.68
CA LEU A 87 -0.24 -4.93 2.74
C LEU A 87 0.51 -5.94 3.59
N LEU A 88 1.25 -6.86 2.96
CA LEU A 88 2.05 -7.86 3.67
C LEU A 88 3.12 -7.19 4.53
N GLU A 89 3.84 -6.20 4.00
CA GLU A 89 4.85 -5.44 4.76
C GLU A 89 4.23 -4.74 5.97
N LEU A 90 3.05 -4.13 5.81
CA LEU A 90 2.33 -3.45 6.89
C LEU A 90 1.94 -4.43 8.01
N VAL A 91 1.32 -5.55 7.65
CA VAL A 91 0.82 -6.56 8.59
C VAL A 91 1.95 -7.30 9.29
N THR A 92 2.97 -7.73 8.55
CA THR A 92 4.13 -8.41 9.13
C THR A 92 4.93 -7.48 10.06
N THR A 93 5.10 -6.20 9.68
CA THR A 93 5.71 -5.20 10.58
C THR A 93 4.90 -5.03 11.87
N LEU A 94 3.56 -5.01 11.78
CA LEU A 94 2.69 -4.92 12.96
C LEU A 94 2.87 -6.15 13.86
N LEU A 95 2.89 -7.35 13.28
CA LEU A 95 3.06 -8.62 14.00
C LEU A 95 4.45 -8.74 14.64
N VAL A 96 5.50 -8.39 13.90
CA VAL A 96 6.89 -8.41 14.41
C VAL A 96 7.08 -7.44 15.58
N ARG A 97 6.52 -6.23 15.48
CA ARG A 97 6.72 -5.20 16.53
C ARG A 97 5.87 -5.40 17.78
N HIS A 98 4.69 -5.99 17.63
CA HIS A 98 3.67 -5.96 18.70
C HIS A 98 3.10 -7.34 19.06
N GLY A 99 3.29 -8.36 18.21
CA GLY A 99 2.87 -9.71 18.49
C GLY A 99 3.72 -10.38 19.56
N THR A 100 3.12 -11.30 20.33
CA THR A 100 3.87 -12.21 21.21
C THR A 100 4.65 -13.23 20.38
N ALA A 101 5.63 -13.90 20.98
CA ALA A 101 6.39 -14.97 20.32
C ALA A 101 5.47 -16.08 19.78
N ASP A 102 4.42 -16.44 20.53
CA ASP A 102 3.43 -17.43 20.11
C ASP A 102 2.63 -16.95 18.89
N GLN A 103 2.21 -15.68 18.86
CA GLN A 103 1.50 -15.09 17.75
C GLN A 103 2.38 -15.00 16.49
N GLN A 104 3.63 -14.59 16.64
CA GLN A 104 4.62 -14.57 15.56
C GLN A 104 4.84 -15.98 15.00
N GLY A 105 5.07 -16.97 15.88
CA GLY A 105 5.24 -18.38 15.49
C GLY A 105 4.00 -18.98 14.82
N LYS A 106 2.80 -18.51 15.19
CA LYS A 106 1.53 -19.02 14.64
C LYS A 106 1.22 -18.54 13.23
N TRP A 107 1.57 -17.29 12.88
CA TRP A 107 1.07 -16.69 11.65
C TRP A 107 2.17 -16.20 10.68
N LEU A 108 3.35 -15.81 11.17
CA LEU A 108 4.33 -15.10 10.35
C LEU A 108 4.82 -15.93 9.16
N ALA A 109 5.21 -17.18 9.40
CA ALA A 109 5.71 -18.05 8.33
C ALA A 109 4.67 -18.31 7.23
N ASP A 110 3.41 -18.51 7.60
CA ASP A 110 2.33 -18.76 6.64
C ASP A 110 1.91 -17.49 5.87
N LEU A 111 2.05 -16.29 6.47
CA LEU A 111 1.88 -15.01 5.78
C LEU A 111 3.00 -14.81 4.74
N LEU A 112 4.26 -15.02 5.12
CA LEU A 112 5.41 -14.88 4.21
C LEU A 112 5.37 -15.88 3.05
N ALA A 113 4.86 -17.09 3.29
CA ALA A 113 4.72 -18.16 2.30
C ALA A 113 3.42 -18.09 1.46
N ALA A 114 2.66 -17.00 1.54
CA ALA A 114 1.37 -16.83 0.85
C ALA A 114 0.28 -17.85 1.20
N LYS A 115 0.46 -18.67 2.23
CA LYS A 115 -0.54 -19.65 2.69
C LYS A 115 -1.72 -18.99 3.39
N LEU A 116 -1.49 -17.83 4.03
CA LEU A 116 -2.50 -17.00 4.65
C LEU A 116 -2.48 -15.61 4.00
N ARG A 117 -3.65 -15.12 3.61
CA ARG A 117 -3.83 -13.77 3.07
C ARG A 117 -4.37 -12.85 4.16
N PRO A 118 -3.67 -11.75 4.47
CA PRO A 118 -4.14 -10.83 5.49
C PRO A 118 -5.10 -9.78 4.94
N ALA A 119 -5.86 -9.17 5.88
CA ALA A 119 -6.59 -7.93 5.69
C ALA A 119 -6.30 -6.97 6.86
N TYR A 120 -6.12 -5.69 6.57
CA TYR A 120 -5.89 -4.63 7.56
C TYR A 120 -7.19 -3.84 7.76
N CYS A 121 -7.85 -4.06 8.90
CA CYS A 121 -9.27 -3.74 9.08
C CYS A 121 -9.47 -2.56 10.05
N ILE A 122 -9.37 -1.33 9.56
CA ILE A 122 -9.61 -0.11 10.36
C ILE A 122 -10.93 0.54 9.97
N THR A 123 -11.09 0.88 8.69
CA THR A 123 -12.11 1.77 8.16
C THR A 123 -13.53 1.23 8.35
N GLU A 124 -14.44 2.11 8.77
CA GLU A 124 -15.87 1.87 8.88
C GLU A 124 -16.66 2.90 8.06
N PRO A 125 -17.95 2.68 7.76
CA PRO A 125 -18.73 3.62 6.95
C PRO A 125 -18.69 5.06 7.45
N GLU A 126 -18.63 5.28 8.77
CA GLU A 126 -18.62 6.60 9.41
C GLU A 126 -17.25 7.00 9.98
N ALA A 127 -16.20 6.14 9.82
CA ALA A 127 -14.89 6.35 10.39
C ALA A 127 -13.78 6.01 9.37
N GLY A 128 -13.49 6.95 8.46
CA GLY A 128 -12.37 6.87 7.51
C GLY A 128 -11.17 7.66 8.02
N THR A 129 -11.13 8.96 7.71
CA THR A 129 -10.05 9.87 8.16
C THR A 129 -10.05 10.03 9.68
N ASP A 130 -11.23 10.14 10.29
CA ASP A 130 -11.41 10.15 11.75
C ASP A 130 -11.58 8.70 12.25
N VAL A 131 -10.46 8.03 12.49
CA VAL A 131 -10.44 6.68 13.06
C VAL A 131 -11.01 6.64 14.47
N SER A 132 -11.05 7.78 15.17
CA SER A 132 -11.62 7.84 16.52
C SER A 132 -13.12 7.52 16.56
N GLY A 133 -13.79 7.61 15.43
CA GLY A 133 -15.22 7.35 15.28
C GLY A 133 -15.60 5.87 15.07
N ILE A 134 -14.67 4.90 15.13
CA ILE A 134 -14.99 3.47 14.92
C ILE A 134 -16.03 2.99 15.96
N ARG A 135 -16.91 2.12 15.51
CA ARG A 135 -18.00 1.54 16.32
C ARG A 135 -17.91 0.03 16.52
N THR A 136 -17.07 -0.67 15.77
CA THR A 136 -16.77 -2.09 16.00
C THR A 136 -16.27 -2.27 17.41
N THR A 137 -16.90 -3.17 18.18
CA THR A 137 -16.62 -3.44 19.59
C THR A 137 -16.09 -4.84 19.80
N ALA A 138 -15.21 -5.01 20.78
CA ALA A 138 -14.83 -6.30 21.31
C ALA A 138 -15.03 -6.28 22.82
N VAL A 139 -15.97 -7.09 23.30
CA VAL A 139 -16.35 -7.16 24.71
C VAL A 139 -15.80 -8.45 25.32
N ARG A 140 -15.18 -8.36 26.49
CA ARG A 140 -14.64 -9.52 27.20
C ARG A 140 -15.78 -10.40 27.74
N ASP A 141 -15.68 -11.71 27.49
CA ASP A 141 -16.61 -12.74 28.00
C ASP A 141 -15.77 -13.90 28.61
N GLY A 142 -15.50 -13.82 29.91
CA GLY A 142 -14.56 -14.69 30.56
C GLY A 142 -13.15 -14.59 30.03
N ASP A 143 -12.60 -15.70 29.53
CA ASP A 143 -11.28 -15.79 28.89
C ASP A 143 -11.35 -15.56 27.36
N SER A 144 -12.48 -15.10 26.86
CA SER A 144 -12.73 -14.88 25.44
C SER A 144 -13.12 -13.44 25.17
N TRP A 145 -13.27 -13.09 23.88
CA TRP A 145 -13.83 -11.83 23.41
C TRP A 145 -15.01 -12.10 22.49
N VAL A 146 -15.96 -11.20 22.48
CA VAL A 146 -17.07 -11.19 21.52
C VAL A 146 -16.94 -9.93 20.65
N LEU A 147 -16.68 -10.11 19.36
CA LEU A 147 -16.48 -9.04 18.38
C LEU A 147 -17.78 -8.81 17.63
N ASN A 148 -18.20 -7.53 17.58
CA ASN A 148 -19.40 -7.07 16.87
C ASN A 148 -19.11 -5.79 16.09
N GLY A 149 -19.67 -5.67 14.87
CA GLY A 149 -19.58 -4.47 14.06
C GLY A 149 -19.32 -4.74 12.59
N GLY A 150 -18.76 -3.74 11.89
CA GLY A 150 -18.50 -3.88 10.47
C GLY A 150 -17.39 -2.97 9.99
N LYS A 151 -16.69 -3.42 8.97
CA LYS A 151 -15.61 -2.70 8.29
C LYS A 151 -15.95 -2.55 6.81
N ILE A 152 -15.49 -1.46 6.19
CA ILE A 152 -15.75 -1.19 4.77
C ILE A 152 -14.44 -0.88 4.04
N TRP A 153 -14.45 -1.16 2.73
CA TRP A 153 -13.31 -0.92 1.84
C TRP A 153 -12.01 -1.60 2.29
N ILE A 154 -12.16 -2.79 2.87
CA ILE A 154 -11.02 -3.53 3.39
C ILE A 154 -10.32 -4.28 2.24
N HIS A 155 -9.04 -3.96 2.07
CA HIS A 155 -8.15 -4.61 1.12
C HIS A 155 -8.10 -6.11 1.42
N ASN A 156 -8.22 -6.92 0.40
CA ASN A 156 -8.30 -8.38 0.43
C ASN A 156 -9.51 -8.98 1.15
N ALA A 157 -10.45 -8.22 1.73
CA ALA A 157 -11.59 -8.81 2.44
C ALA A 157 -12.28 -9.97 1.69
N PRO A 158 -12.51 -9.90 0.36
CA PRO A 158 -13.13 -11.00 -0.38
C PRO A 158 -12.30 -12.30 -0.42
N VAL A 159 -10.99 -12.23 -0.26
CA VAL A 159 -10.05 -13.35 -0.42
C VAL A 159 -9.16 -13.61 0.80
N ALA A 160 -9.25 -12.78 1.82
CA ALA A 160 -8.38 -12.87 3.00
C ALA A 160 -8.80 -14.00 3.94
N ASP A 161 -7.80 -14.56 4.62
CA ASP A 161 -7.95 -15.61 5.65
C ASP A 161 -7.89 -15.02 7.06
N LEU A 162 -7.04 -14.00 7.26
CA LEU A 162 -6.85 -13.33 8.55
C LEU A 162 -7.17 -11.84 8.48
N GLY A 163 -7.96 -11.34 9.43
CA GLY A 163 -8.22 -9.92 9.63
C GLY A 163 -7.47 -9.36 10.84
N PHE A 164 -6.68 -8.28 10.65
CA PHE A 164 -6.12 -7.49 11.75
C PHE A 164 -7.10 -6.36 12.05
N VAL A 165 -8.01 -6.61 12.98
CA VAL A 165 -9.21 -5.80 13.20
C VAL A 165 -9.02 -4.86 14.37
N LEU A 166 -9.13 -3.53 14.11
CA LEU A 166 -9.21 -2.52 15.18
C LEU A 166 -10.64 -2.49 15.72
N ALA A 167 -10.79 -2.73 17.01
CA ALA A 167 -12.07 -2.71 17.71
C ALA A 167 -11.98 -1.92 19.02
N ARG A 168 -13.10 -1.43 19.47
CA ARG A 168 -13.25 -0.69 20.71
C ARG A 168 -13.46 -1.67 21.87
N THR A 169 -12.55 -1.67 22.84
CA THR A 169 -12.62 -2.47 24.07
C THR A 169 -13.08 -1.65 25.28
N ASP A 170 -12.89 -0.31 25.23
CA ASP A 170 -13.38 0.65 26.21
C ASP A 170 -13.96 1.87 25.50
N PRO A 171 -15.30 2.06 25.50
CA PRO A 171 -15.94 3.18 24.83
C PRO A 171 -15.54 4.57 25.37
N GLU A 172 -15.20 4.66 26.66
CA GLU A 172 -14.96 5.93 27.36
C GLU A 172 -13.50 6.40 27.26
N ALA A 173 -12.57 5.50 26.89
CA ALA A 173 -11.15 5.81 26.90
C ALA A 173 -10.62 6.43 25.58
N GLY A 174 -11.49 6.76 24.61
CA GLY A 174 -11.10 7.34 23.32
C GLY A 174 -10.11 6.48 22.56
N HIS A 175 -8.98 7.03 22.13
CA HIS A 175 -7.92 6.27 21.43
C HIS A 175 -7.26 5.20 22.30
N ARG A 176 -7.29 5.32 23.62
CA ARG A 176 -6.77 4.34 24.58
C ARG A 176 -7.75 3.21 24.86
N GLY A 177 -8.95 3.27 24.32
CA GLY A 177 -9.96 2.23 24.41
C GLY A 177 -10.04 1.35 23.16
N MET A 178 -9.02 1.33 22.30
CA MET A 178 -9.01 0.55 21.08
C MET A 178 -7.94 -0.53 21.14
N SER A 179 -8.26 -1.73 20.68
CA SER A 179 -7.40 -2.90 20.66
C SER A 179 -7.41 -3.55 19.27
N ILE A 180 -6.37 -4.31 18.94
CA ILE A 180 -6.29 -5.06 17.68
C ILE A 180 -6.57 -6.52 17.96
N PHE A 181 -7.38 -7.14 17.13
CA PHE A 181 -7.64 -8.59 17.17
C PHE A 181 -7.24 -9.23 15.85
N VAL A 182 -6.54 -10.35 15.93
CA VAL A 182 -6.30 -11.23 14.78
C VAL A 182 -7.46 -12.19 14.67
N VAL A 183 -8.25 -12.05 13.61
CA VAL A 183 -9.52 -12.73 13.42
C VAL A 183 -9.41 -13.69 12.24
N ASP A 184 -9.78 -14.95 12.45
CA ASP A 184 -10.02 -15.90 11.36
C ASP A 184 -11.26 -15.45 10.60
N LEU A 185 -11.11 -15.05 9.33
CA LEU A 185 -12.21 -14.55 8.52
C LEU A 185 -13.13 -15.65 7.97
N HIS A 186 -12.85 -16.93 8.29
CA HIS A 186 -13.72 -18.07 8.05
C HIS A 186 -14.53 -18.48 9.29
N ALA A 187 -14.30 -17.82 10.44
CA ALA A 187 -15.01 -18.14 11.68
C ALA A 187 -16.51 -17.87 11.60
N ALA A 188 -17.28 -18.58 12.43
CA ALA A 188 -18.72 -18.33 12.58
C ALA A 188 -18.98 -16.89 13.02
N GLY A 189 -20.01 -16.25 12.44
CA GLY A 189 -20.34 -14.84 12.69
C GLY A 189 -19.58 -13.85 11.82
N VAL A 190 -18.57 -14.26 11.06
CA VAL A 190 -17.90 -13.41 10.06
C VAL A 190 -18.59 -13.53 8.72
N THR A 191 -18.96 -12.37 8.13
CA THR A 191 -19.46 -12.29 6.76
C THR A 191 -18.54 -11.43 5.92
N ARG A 192 -18.02 -12.00 4.84
CA ARG A 192 -17.27 -11.28 3.79
C ARG A 192 -18.24 -10.85 2.70
N GLY A 193 -18.40 -9.55 2.50
CA GLY A 193 -19.27 -9.02 1.45
C GLY A 193 -18.64 -9.12 0.05
N PRO A 194 -19.39 -8.75 -0.99
CA PRO A 194 -18.93 -8.78 -2.36
C PRO A 194 -17.78 -7.79 -2.58
N LYS A 195 -16.94 -8.07 -3.60
CA LYS A 195 -15.91 -7.13 -4.03
C LYS A 195 -16.52 -5.85 -4.58
N GLU A 196 -15.93 -4.72 -4.23
CA GLU A 196 -16.30 -3.41 -4.75
C GLU A 196 -15.90 -3.25 -6.23
N ILE A 197 -16.73 -2.55 -7.01
CA ILE A 197 -16.42 -2.16 -8.38
C ILE A 197 -15.65 -0.83 -8.34
N LYS A 198 -14.36 -0.90 -8.54
CA LYS A 198 -13.45 0.24 -8.34
C LYS A 198 -13.08 0.95 -9.65
N MET A 199 -12.68 2.20 -9.51
CA MET A 199 -12.11 3.01 -10.60
C MET A 199 -10.81 2.42 -11.14
N GLY A 200 -9.85 2.12 -10.24
CA GLY A 200 -8.51 1.61 -10.54
C GLY A 200 -8.04 0.56 -9.54
N GLN A 201 -6.80 0.08 -9.72
CA GLN A 201 -6.21 -1.01 -8.94
C GLN A 201 -7.18 -2.19 -8.76
N ARG A 202 -7.82 -2.58 -9.84
CA ARG A 202 -8.99 -3.47 -9.82
C ARG A 202 -8.65 -4.90 -9.40
N ALA A 203 -7.42 -5.36 -9.64
CA ALA A 203 -6.97 -6.68 -9.23
C ALA A 203 -6.66 -6.77 -7.73
N SER A 204 -6.44 -5.64 -7.05
CA SER A 204 -6.39 -5.55 -5.60
C SER A 204 -7.82 -5.48 -5.06
N GLN A 205 -8.40 -6.63 -4.68
CA GLN A 205 -9.81 -6.71 -4.30
C GLN A 205 -10.07 -6.03 -2.96
N VAL A 206 -11.21 -5.35 -2.87
CA VAL A 206 -11.66 -4.60 -1.69
C VAL A 206 -13.10 -4.96 -1.42
N GLY A 207 -13.50 -5.09 -0.15
CA GLY A 207 -14.88 -5.39 0.22
C GLY A 207 -15.20 -5.06 1.67
N PRO A 208 -16.48 -5.17 2.08
CA PRO A 208 -16.88 -5.02 3.47
C PRO A 208 -16.71 -6.34 4.24
N LEU A 209 -16.57 -6.21 5.57
CA LEU A 209 -16.60 -7.28 6.55
C LEU A 209 -17.67 -6.97 7.59
N SER A 210 -18.42 -7.98 8.01
CA SER A 210 -19.36 -7.87 9.15
C SER A 210 -19.03 -8.93 10.18
N PHE A 211 -19.15 -8.55 11.45
CA PHE A 211 -18.92 -9.37 12.63
C PHE A 211 -20.18 -9.39 13.46
N ASP A 212 -20.76 -10.58 13.68
CA ASP A 212 -21.97 -10.83 14.44
C ASP A 212 -21.70 -11.90 15.50
N ASP A 213 -21.52 -11.46 16.75
CA ASP A 213 -21.16 -12.27 17.90
C ASP A 213 -19.97 -13.21 17.65
N VAL A 214 -18.93 -12.72 16.95
CA VAL A 214 -17.73 -13.52 16.65
C VAL A 214 -16.95 -13.77 17.94
N ARG A 215 -16.86 -15.05 18.34
CA ARG A 215 -16.10 -15.46 19.51
C ARG A 215 -14.62 -15.61 19.18
N LEU A 216 -13.80 -14.85 19.88
CA LEU A 216 -12.35 -14.83 19.72
C LEU A 216 -11.69 -15.37 21.00
N PRO A 217 -10.68 -16.24 20.90
CA PRO A 217 -9.91 -16.68 22.06
C PRO A 217 -9.08 -15.54 22.64
N ALA A 218 -8.58 -15.70 23.86
CA ALA A 218 -7.78 -14.66 24.53
C ALA A 218 -6.54 -14.25 23.72
N ASP A 219 -5.90 -15.20 23.05
CA ASP A 219 -4.69 -15.02 22.24
C ASP A 219 -4.95 -14.31 20.91
N ALA A 220 -6.21 -14.03 20.55
CA ALA A 220 -6.55 -13.20 19.39
C ALA A 220 -6.21 -11.72 19.60
N LEU A 221 -6.11 -11.25 20.85
CA LEU A 221 -5.69 -9.89 21.16
C LEU A 221 -4.21 -9.69 20.78
N LEU A 222 -3.95 -8.83 19.79
CA LEU A 222 -2.59 -8.51 19.37
C LEU A 222 -1.99 -7.44 20.27
N GLY A 223 -0.85 -7.76 20.89
CA GLY A 223 -0.11 -6.81 21.72
C GLY A 223 -0.84 -6.46 23.01
N ILE A 224 -1.01 -5.17 23.29
CA ILE A 224 -1.51 -4.65 24.56
C ILE A 224 -2.94 -4.11 24.38
N GLU A 225 -3.86 -4.52 25.26
CA GLU A 225 -5.22 -3.97 25.31
C GLU A 225 -5.20 -2.44 25.48
N GLY A 226 -6.07 -1.75 24.75
CA GLY A 226 -6.15 -0.29 24.77
C GLY A 226 -5.04 0.45 24.01
N ARG A 227 -4.10 -0.28 23.38
CA ARG A 227 -2.99 0.32 22.61
C ARG A 227 -3.15 0.14 21.09
N GLY A 228 -4.23 -0.47 20.63
CA GLY A 228 -4.45 -0.83 19.22
C GLY A 228 -4.33 0.34 18.27
N PHE A 229 -4.91 1.49 18.57
CA PHE A 229 -4.77 2.69 17.75
C PHE A 229 -3.30 3.09 17.56
N HIS A 230 -2.53 3.19 18.66
CA HIS A 230 -1.12 3.57 18.58
C HIS A 230 -0.28 2.55 17.83
N MET A 231 -0.55 1.25 18.02
CA MET A 231 0.15 0.18 17.31
C MET A 231 -0.11 0.24 15.81
N MET A 232 -1.36 0.40 15.38
CA MET A 232 -1.69 0.57 13.96
C MET A 232 -1.06 1.83 13.35
N MET A 233 -1.08 2.95 14.07
CA MET A 233 -0.46 4.19 13.59
C MET A 233 1.07 4.09 13.50
N SER A 234 1.73 3.29 14.36
CA SER A 234 3.20 3.13 14.38
C SER A 234 3.79 2.49 13.13
N VAL A 235 2.99 1.75 12.37
CA VAL A 235 3.44 1.09 11.14
C VAL A 235 3.12 1.92 9.87
N LEU A 236 2.28 2.96 9.99
CA LEU A 236 1.86 3.77 8.85
C LEU A 236 2.97 4.62 8.23
N ASP A 237 4.03 4.98 8.98
CA ASP A 237 5.15 5.73 8.37
C ASP A 237 5.84 4.88 7.29
N LYS A 238 6.05 3.58 7.56
CA LYS A 238 6.56 2.63 6.56
C LYS A 238 5.53 2.42 5.44
N GLY A 239 4.25 2.26 5.76
CA GLY A 239 3.17 2.17 4.78
C GLY A 239 3.15 3.37 3.83
N ARG A 240 3.31 4.60 4.33
CA ARG A 240 3.39 5.82 3.51
C ARG A 240 4.57 5.80 2.54
N VAL A 241 5.73 5.27 2.95
CA VAL A 241 6.88 5.06 2.05
C VAL A 241 6.50 4.10 0.93
N GLY A 242 5.86 2.97 1.26
CA GLY A 242 5.39 1.99 0.27
C GLY A 242 4.42 2.58 -0.74
N ILE A 243 3.41 3.34 -0.27
CA ILE A 243 2.43 4.00 -1.16
C ILE A 243 3.08 5.10 -2.00
N ALA A 244 4.04 5.83 -1.44
CA ALA A 244 4.79 6.83 -2.20
C ALA A 244 5.63 6.18 -3.31
N ALA A 245 6.29 5.05 -3.02
CA ALA A 245 7.05 4.27 -4.00
C ALA A 245 6.14 3.65 -5.08
N LEU A 246 4.97 3.12 -4.69
CA LEU A 246 3.94 2.67 -5.62
C LEU A 246 3.51 3.80 -6.58
N ALA A 247 3.30 5.01 -6.06
CA ALA A 247 2.96 6.18 -6.86
C ALA A 247 4.10 6.57 -7.84
N VAL A 248 5.36 6.45 -7.41
CA VAL A 248 6.54 6.63 -8.30
C VAL A 248 6.53 5.62 -9.43
N GLY A 249 6.24 4.33 -9.15
CA GLY A 249 6.16 3.28 -10.16
C GLY A 249 5.09 3.55 -11.22
N ILE A 250 3.91 4.05 -10.82
CA ILE A 250 2.87 4.49 -11.78
C ILE A 250 3.41 5.62 -12.68
N GLY A 251 4.06 6.63 -12.08
CA GLY A 251 4.64 7.74 -12.84
C GLY A 251 5.74 7.29 -13.79
N GLN A 252 6.59 6.35 -13.36
CA GLN A 252 7.66 5.77 -14.17
C GLN A 252 7.11 4.99 -15.38
N ALA A 253 6.08 4.15 -15.16
CA ALA A 253 5.41 3.44 -16.24
C ALA A 253 4.79 4.41 -17.26
N GLY A 254 4.16 5.49 -16.77
CA GLY A 254 3.61 6.54 -17.63
C GLY A 254 4.68 7.26 -18.46
N LEU A 255 5.85 7.54 -17.88
CA LEU A 255 6.99 8.13 -18.58
C LEU A 255 7.52 7.22 -19.69
N GLU A 256 7.72 5.95 -19.39
CA GLU A 256 8.19 4.93 -20.34
C GLU A 256 7.23 4.82 -21.52
N ALA A 257 5.95 4.57 -21.25
CA ALA A 257 4.93 4.44 -22.28
C ALA A 257 4.78 5.70 -23.15
N ALA A 258 4.76 6.88 -22.53
CA ALA A 258 4.63 8.15 -23.26
C ALA A 258 5.85 8.44 -24.13
N THR A 259 7.06 8.12 -23.65
CA THR A 259 8.31 8.31 -24.41
C THR A 259 8.35 7.39 -25.61
N ASP A 260 8.07 6.10 -25.44
CA ASP A 260 8.06 5.11 -26.51
C ASP A 260 7.01 5.45 -27.57
N TYR A 261 5.80 5.82 -27.14
CA TYR A 261 4.75 6.23 -28.06
C TYR A 261 5.12 7.49 -28.84
N ALA A 262 5.70 8.50 -28.20
CA ALA A 262 6.09 9.76 -28.84
C ALA A 262 7.15 9.55 -29.93
N GLN A 263 8.05 8.58 -29.76
CA GLN A 263 9.08 8.24 -30.75
C GLN A 263 8.53 7.42 -31.93
N GLN A 264 7.41 6.74 -31.76
CA GLN A 264 6.81 5.90 -32.81
C GLN A 264 5.71 6.63 -33.58
N ARG A 265 4.88 7.41 -32.90
CA ARG A 265 3.73 8.11 -33.49
C ARG A 265 4.16 9.27 -34.36
N LYS A 266 3.63 9.33 -35.59
CA LYS A 266 3.90 10.43 -36.55
C LYS A 266 2.66 11.26 -36.81
N GLN A 267 2.79 12.55 -36.78
CA GLN A 267 1.81 13.54 -37.24
C GLN A 267 2.53 14.74 -37.92
N PHE A 268 1.86 15.38 -38.85
CA PHE A 268 2.43 16.50 -39.60
C PHE A 268 3.79 16.18 -40.25
N GLY A 269 3.95 14.92 -40.73
CA GLY A 269 5.14 14.46 -41.45
C GLY A 269 6.35 14.08 -40.58
N LYS A 270 6.27 14.18 -39.24
CA LYS A 270 7.37 13.84 -38.32
C LYS A 270 6.89 13.14 -37.06
N GLN A 271 7.81 12.60 -36.24
CA GLN A 271 7.49 12.02 -34.94
C GLN A 271 6.89 13.08 -34.01
N ILE A 272 5.93 12.69 -33.14
CA ILE A 272 5.39 13.68 -32.22
C ILE A 272 6.41 14.08 -31.15
N ALA A 273 7.44 13.27 -30.91
CA ALA A 273 8.61 13.61 -30.10
C ALA A 273 9.39 14.84 -30.60
N ASP A 274 9.26 15.22 -31.89
CA ASP A 274 9.90 16.38 -32.46
C ASP A 274 9.15 17.73 -32.19
N PHE A 275 7.98 17.65 -31.54
CA PHE A 275 7.21 18.82 -31.15
C PHE A 275 7.57 19.25 -29.72
N GLN A 276 7.96 20.52 -29.59
CA GLN A 276 8.40 21.10 -28.31
C GLN A 276 7.34 20.94 -27.18
N GLY A 277 6.04 21.06 -27.50
CA GLY A 277 4.98 20.89 -26.56
C GLY A 277 4.90 19.44 -25.97
N VAL A 278 5.22 18.43 -26.79
CA VAL A 278 5.32 17.02 -26.31
C VAL A 278 6.58 16.82 -25.47
N GLN A 279 7.71 17.41 -25.89
CA GLN A 279 8.97 17.35 -25.15
C GLN A 279 8.83 17.95 -23.73
N TRP A 280 8.08 19.04 -23.57
CA TRP A 280 7.82 19.64 -22.26
C TRP A 280 7.03 18.72 -21.34
N LEU A 281 5.99 18.05 -21.86
CA LEU A 281 5.23 17.06 -21.07
C LEU A 281 6.13 15.92 -20.60
N LEU A 282 6.95 15.33 -21.48
CA LEU A 282 7.88 14.27 -21.12
C LEU A 282 8.93 14.73 -20.10
N ALA A 283 9.47 15.94 -20.26
CA ALA A 283 10.43 16.52 -19.32
C ALA A 283 9.81 16.76 -17.92
N ASP A 284 8.56 17.24 -17.88
CA ASP A 284 7.84 17.44 -16.63
C ASP A 284 7.51 16.11 -15.93
N ILE A 285 7.11 15.06 -16.68
CA ILE A 285 6.92 13.73 -16.12
C ILE A 285 8.24 13.23 -15.52
N ALA A 286 9.34 13.25 -16.30
CA ALA A 286 10.64 12.75 -15.86
C ALA A 286 11.16 13.46 -14.60
N LYS A 287 11.10 14.78 -14.58
CA LYS A 287 11.55 15.63 -13.47
C LYS A 287 10.77 15.34 -12.18
N ASP A 288 9.45 15.23 -12.27
CA ASP A 288 8.61 15.07 -11.10
C ASP A 288 8.64 13.64 -10.55
N VAL A 289 8.78 12.63 -11.43
CA VAL A 289 9.02 11.22 -11.02
C VAL A 289 10.34 11.11 -10.25
N GLU A 290 11.42 11.74 -10.75
CA GLU A 290 12.71 11.72 -10.06
C GLU A 290 12.66 12.45 -8.72
N ALA A 291 12.00 13.61 -8.66
CA ALA A 291 11.83 14.35 -7.41
C ALA A 291 11.05 13.52 -6.37
N ALA A 292 9.98 12.83 -6.78
CA ALA A 292 9.21 11.93 -5.92
C ALA A 292 10.06 10.77 -5.40
N ARG A 293 10.83 10.12 -6.29
CA ARG A 293 11.76 9.01 -5.94
C ARG A 293 12.76 9.44 -4.89
N LEU A 294 13.37 10.60 -5.04
CA LEU A 294 14.33 11.14 -4.07
C LEU A 294 13.69 11.42 -2.70
N LEU A 295 12.45 11.92 -2.66
CA LEU A 295 11.70 12.08 -1.40
C LEU A 295 11.40 10.74 -0.73
N VAL A 296 11.02 9.71 -1.51
CA VAL A 296 10.79 8.35 -1.01
C VAL A 296 12.07 7.77 -0.40
N HIS A 297 13.18 7.83 -1.14
CA HIS A 297 14.45 7.32 -0.65
C HIS A 297 14.95 8.08 0.61
N SER A 298 14.73 9.40 0.68
CA SER A 298 15.06 10.19 1.86
C SER A 298 14.22 9.79 3.08
N ALA A 299 12.93 9.50 2.90
CA ALA A 299 12.05 9.03 3.96
C ALA A 299 12.44 7.63 4.44
N ALA A 300 12.70 6.70 3.52
CA ALA A 300 13.13 5.34 3.80
C ALA A 300 14.46 5.33 4.59
N TYR A 301 15.46 6.09 4.14
CA TYR A 301 16.73 6.24 4.85
C TYR A 301 16.56 6.70 6.30
N LYS A 302 15.64 7.64 6.57
CA LYS A 302 15.40 8.11 7.93
C LYS A 302 14.82 7.04 8.84
N ILE A 303 13.93 6.19 8.29
CA ILE A 303 13.40 5.03 9.02
C ILE A 303 14.54 4.08 9.37
N ASP A 304 15.37 3.71 8.39
CA ASP A 304 16.46 2.76 8.56
C ASP A 304 17.55 3.28 9.51
N ALA A 305 17.78 4.60 9.51
CA ALA A 305 18.69 5.27 10.43
C ALA A 305 18.12 5.50 11.85
N GLY A 306 16.87 5.10 12.12
CA GLY A 306 16.22 5.33 13.42
C GLY A 306 15.92 6.81 13.72
N LEU A 307 15.87 7.66 12.70
CA LEU A 307 15.60 9.08 12.82
C LEU A 307 14.08 9.36 12.82
N ASP A 308 13.68 10.55 13.30
CA ASP A 308 12.30 11.02 13.13
C ASP A 308 11.97 11.17 11.65
N ALA A 309 11.13 10.24 11.14
CA ALA A 309 10.79 10.13 9.74
C ALA A 309 9.37 10.63 9.41
N THR A 310 8.51 10.88 10.40
CA THR A 310 7.07 11.15 10.21
C THR A 310 6.80 12.26 9.21
N LYS A 311 7.52 13.41 9.34
CA LYS A 311 7.41 14.52 8.40
C LYS A 311 7.87 14.11 6.99
N ALA A 312 9.01 13.43 6.88
CA ALA A 312 9.55 13.02 5.58
C ALA A 312 8.65 12.01 4.87
N CYS A 313 8.10 11.02 5.57
CA CYS A 313 7.15 10.05 5.04
C CYS A 313 5.87 10.72 4.54
N SER A 314 5.35 11.69 5.30
CA SER A 314 4.18 12.48 4.90
C SER A 314 4.46 13.35 3.66
N MET A 315 5.64 13.97 3.57
CA MET A 315 6.06 14.75 2.39
C MET A 315 6.19 13.86 1.16
N ALA A 316 6.85 12.72 1.28
CA ALA A 316 7.03 11.75 0.20
C ALA A 316 5.68 11.26 -0.33
N LYS A 317 4.78 10.81 0.56
CA LYS A 317 3.45 10.30 0.18
C LYS A 317 2.58 11.38 -0.46
N CYS A 318 2.56 12.58 0.11
CA CYS A 318 1.78 13.70 -0.41
C CYS A 318 2.25 14.10 -1.82
N PHE A 319 3.57 14.29 -1.99
CA PHE A 319 4.14 14.69 -3.27
C PHE A 319 3.98 13.60 -4.34
N ALA A 320 4.35 12.35 -4.02
CA ALA A 320 4.28 11.24 -4.98
C ALA A 320 2.84 10.95 -5.43
N GLY A 321 1.85 11.00 -4.52
CA GLY A 321 0.45 10.82 -4.88
C GLY A 321 -0.10 11.95 -5.79
N ASP A 322 0.26 13.21 -5.53
CA ASP A 322 -0.12 14.32 -6.40
C ASP A 322 0.58 14.23 -7.76
N MET A 323 1.88 13.90 -7.77
CA MET A 323 2.69 13.65 -8.96
C MET A 323 2.08 12.53 -9.83
N ALA A 324 1.77 11.36 -9.24
CA ALA A 324 1.26 10.22 -10.00
C ALA A 324 -0.05 10.56 -10.74
N VAL A 325 -0.98 11.25 -10.09
CA VAL A 325 -2.25 11.68 -10.72
C VAL A 325 -2.00 12.68 -11.84
N GLN A 326 -1.17 13.69 -11.61
CA GLN A 326 -0.90 14.72 -12.63
C GLN A 326 -0.13 14.12 -13.81
N ARG A 327 0.95 13.36 -13.55
CA ARG A 327 1.84 12.87 -14.60
C ARG A 327 1.23 11.70 -15.40
N SER A 328 0.38 10.87 -14.78
CA SER A 328 -0.40 9.90 -15.56
C SER A 328 -1.42 10.56 -16.49
N SER A 329 -2.02 11.69 -16.09
CA SER A 329 -2.85 12.51 -16.97
C SER A 329 -2.06 13.05 -18.17
N ASP A 330 -0.83 13.53 -17.93
CA ASP A 330 0.04 14.04 -19.00
C ASP A 330 0.46 12.90 -19.95
N ALA A 331 0.71 11.68 -19.43
CA ALA A 331 0.97 10.50 -20.26
C ALA A 331 -0.22 10.19 -21.19
N VAL A 332 -1.46 10.21 -20.66
CA VAL A 332 -2.67 10.08 -21.48
C VAL A 332 -2.72 11.18 -22.56
N GLN A 333 -2.36 12.42 -22.21
CA GLN A 333 -2.35 13.53 -23.15
C GLN A 333 -1.34 13.34 -24.30
N VAL A 334 -0.17 12.76 -24.03
CA VAL A 334 0.83 12.42 -25.07
C VAL A 334 0.26 11.41 -26.07
N PHE A 335 -0.51 10.43 -25.61
CA PHE A 335 -1.18 9.44 -26.46
C PHE A 335 -2.36 10.02 -27.26
N GLY A 336 -2.91 11.16 -26.84
CA GLY A 336 -4.11 11.76 -27.44
C GLY A 336 -5.30 10.79 -27.37
N GLY A 337 -6.08 10.68 -28.46
CA GLY A 337 -7.25 9.79 -28.49
C GLY A 337 -6.97 8.31 -28.18
N SER A 338 -5.77 7.82 -28.52
CA SER A 338 -5.34 6.45 -28.18
C SER A 338 -5.22 6.25 -26.67
N GLY A 339 -4.81 7.27 -25.91
CA GLY A 339 -4.70 7.19 -24.45
C GLY A 339 -6.04 7.17 -23.70
N TYR A 340 -7.15 7.45 -24.41
CA TYR A 340 -8.50 7.50 -23.83
C TYR A 340 -9.27 6.19 -23.98
N ILE A 341 -8.75 5.25 -24.75
CA ILE A 341 -9.38 3.95 -24.98
C ILE A 341 -8.60 2.83 -24.33
N ARG A 342 -9.29 1.73 -23.96
CA ARG A 342 -8.64 0.51 -23.45
C ARG A 342 -7.72 -0.12 -24.50
N GLY A 343 -6.72 -0.87 -24.04
CA GLY A 343 -5.67 -1.46 -24.86
C GLY A 343 -4.37 -0.66 -24.87
N PHE A 344 -4.36 0.53 -24.23
CA PHE A 344 -3.14 1.30 -23.94
C PHE A 344 -3.06 1.51 -22.42
N GLU A 345 -1.93 1.15 -21.82
CA GLU A 345 -1.78 1.13 -20.36
C GLU A 345 -1.98 2.48 -19.67
N VAL A 346 -1.80 3.60 -20.38
CA VAL A 346 -1.84 4.94 -19.76
C VAL A 346 -3.21 5.31 -19.17
N GLU A 347 -4.32 4.82 -19.72
CA GLU A 347 -5.65 5.05 -19.14
C GLU A 347 -5.80 4.30 -17.81
N ARG A 348 -5.24 3.07 -17.70
CA ARG A 348 -5.20 2.29 -16.46
C ARG A 348 -4.33 2.99 -15.42
N LEU A 349 -3.13 3.44 -15.80
CA LEU A 349 -2.22 4.16 -14.91
C LEU A 349 -2.89 5.41 -14.31
N TYR A 350 -3.66 6.16 -15.10
CA TYR A 350 -4.42 7.32 -14.61
C TYR A 350 -5.50 6.92 -13.60
N ARG A 351 -6.24 5.83 -13.84
CA ARG A 351 -7.24 5.32 -12.89
C ARG A 351 -6.60 4.80 -11.61
N ASP A 352 -5.48 4.08 -11.73
CA ASP A 352 -4.75 3.48 -10.61
C ASP A 352 -4.09 4.54 -9.73
N ALA A 353 -3.63 5.65 -10.31
CA ALA A 353 -2.98 6.74 -9.59
C ALA A 353 -3.89 7.40 -8.55
N LYS A 354 -5.21 7.52 -8.83
CA LYS A 354 -6.11 8.35 -8.00
C LYS A 354 -6.17 7.91 -6.54
N ILE A 355 -6.14 6.61 -6.26
CA ILE A 355 -6.25 6.10 -4.90
C ILE A 355 -5.04 6.49 -4.03
N THR A 356 -3.87 6.73 -4.63
CA THR A 356 -2.65 7.12 -3.89
C THR A 356 -2.78 8.45 -3.15
N GLN A 357 -3.73 9.28 -3.54
CA GLN A 357 -4.08 10.52 -2.81
C GLN A 357 -5.03 10.30 -1.64
N ILE A 358 -5.64 9.10 -1.51
CA ILE A 358 -6.76 8.83 -0.61
C ILE A 358 -6.39 7.89 0.51
N TYR A 359 -5.92 6.68 0.20
CA TYR A 359 -5.65 5.65 1.20
C TYR A 359 -4.36 5.91 1.99
N GLU A 360 -4.18 5.19 3.09
CA GLU A 360 -3.08 5.37 4.08
C GLU A 360 -2.95 6.81 4.61
N GLY A 361 -4.10 7.47 4.75
CA GLY A 361 -4.22 8.88 5.10
C GLY A 361 -4.20 9.78 3.88
N THR A 362 -5.30 10.50 3.68
CA THR A 362 -5.46 11.38 2.51
C THR A 362 -4.33 12.41 2.41
N ASN A 363 -4.07 12.91 1.20
CA ASN A 363 -3.05 13.95 1.01
C ASN A 363 -3.36 15.24 1.81
N GLN A 364 -4.62 15.47 2.21
CA GLN A 364 -5.02 16.51 3.16
C GLN A 364 -4.48 16.21 4.57
N ILE A 365 -4.61 14.97 5.03
CA ILE A 365 -4.04 14.55 6.32
C ILE A 365 -2.52 14.62 6.30
N GLN A 366 -1.87 14.24 5.20
CA GLN A 366 -0.41 14.38 5.10
C GLN A 366 0.01 15.85 5.26
N ARG A 367 -0.71 16.79 4.65
CA ARG A 367 -0.46 18.24 4.82
C ARG A 367 -0.65 18.70 6.27
N MET A 368 -1.66 18.19 6.97
CA MET A 368 -1.85 18.48 8.39
C MET A 368 -0.68 17.97 9.24
N ILE A 369 -0.21 16.74 8.96
CA ILE A 369 0.95 16.17 9.68
C ILE A 369 2.19 17.00 9.40
N ILE A 370 2.48 17.33 8.15
CA ILE A 370 3.63 18.17 7.76
C ILE A 370 3.59 19.51 8.51
N ALA A 371 2.43 20.18 8.51
CA ALA A 371 2.27 21.47 9.19
C ALA A 371 2.46 21.35 10.70
N ARG A 372 1.90 20.31 11.34
CA ARG A 372 2.09 20.03 12.76
C ARG A 372 3.56 19.86 13.11
N GLU A 373 4.30 19.05 12.35
CA GLU A 373 5.72 18.81 12.61
C GLU A 373 6.60 20.04 12.37
N LEU A 374 6.21 20.92 11.47
CA LEU A 374 6.90 22.21 11.25
C LEU A 374 6.66 23.18 12.41
N LEU A 375 5.42 23.27 12.89
CA LEU A 375 5.04 24.23 13.95
C LEU A 375 5.51 23.75 15.33
N ALA A 376 5.50 22.45 15.60
CA ALA A 376 6.00 21.91 16.89
C ALA A 376 7.49 22.18 17.11
N LYS A 377 8.31 22.19 16.05
CA LYS A 377 9.76 22.50 16.15
C LYS A 377 10.06 23.99 16.30
N GLY A 378 9.12 24.88 15.97
CA GLY A 378 9.23 26.33 16.19
C GLY A 378 8.93 26.78 17.62
N ALA A 379 8.31 25.93 18.44
CA ALA A 379 8.01 26.21 19.84
C ALA A 379 9.14 25.78 20.82
N ALA A 380 10.17 25.09 20.31
CA ALA A 380 11.32 24.58 21.08
C ALA A 380 12.66 25.28 20.74
N ALA A 381 12.60 26.42 20.01
CA ALA A 381 13.79 27.25 19.70
C ALA A 381 13.88 28.48 20.61
#